data_2238029b2ca8d87e194e5441a5e4a336
#
_entry.id   2238029b2ca8d87e194e5441a5e4a336
#
_cell.length_a   1.000
_cell.length_b   1.000
_cell.length_c   1.000
_cell.angle_alpha   90.00
_cell.angle_beta   90.00
_cell.angle_gamma   90.00
#
_symmetry.space_group_name_H-M   'P 1'
#
loop_
_entity.id
_entity.type
_entity.pdbx_description
1 polymer ?
#
loop_
_entity_poly.entity_id
_entity_poly.type
_entity_poly.pdbx_seq_one_letter_code
_entity_poly.pdbx_strand_id
1 'polypeptide(L)'
;MKIAIYARVSTDKQDTENQLRELREFAAKQGWQITREYVDEGISGTKADRAELQRMFSDAAKRKFDLLLFWALDRLSREGVLQTLHYLNLLESAGVGFRSFTEPYFDSCGVFKDAIIAIMATLAKQETVKRSERTKAGLAVARAKGSILGRPKLQVERAEIARLRQQGLSLRAIGRQLGISEGSVRRIAA
;
A
#
# COMPACT_ATOMS: atom_id res chain seq x y z
N MET A 1 28.50 -6.48 -12.43
CA MET A 1 27.42 -5.88 -11.60
C MET A 1 26.56 -7.00 -11.08
N LYS A 2 26.25 -7.01 -9.78
CA LYS A 2 25.36 -8.00 -9.16
C LYS A 2 23.93 -7.51 -9.25
N ILE A 3 23.02 -8.34 -9.78
CA ILE A 3 21.60 -7.96 -9.90
C ILE A 3 20.70 -8.95 -9.19
N ALA A 4 19.51 -8.47 -8.85
CA ALA A 4 18.38 -9.30 -8.47
C ALA A 4 17.26 -9.18 -9.51
N ILE A 5 16.47 -10.24 -9.68
CA ILE A 5 15.27 -10.24 -10.50
C ILE A 5 14.06 -10.30 -9.57
N TYR A 6 13.06 -9.45 -9.83
CA TYR A 6 11.75 -9.57 -9.20
C TYR A 6 10.70 -9.87 -10.26
N ALA A 7 9.93 -10.91 -10.02
CA ALA A 7 8.80 -11.29 -10.85
C ALA A 7 7.56 -11.56 -10.00
N ARG A 8 6.40 -11.25 -10.56
CA ARG A 8 5.12 -11.57 -9.95
C ARG A 8 4.31 -12.42 -10.91
N VAL A 9 4.00 -13.64 -10.48
CA VAL A 9 3.23 -14.62 -11.23
C VAL A 9 1.75 -14.24 -11.23
N SER A 10 1.12 -14.21 -12.39
CA SER A 10 -0.34 -14.34 -12.50
C SER A 10 -0.70 -15.84 -12.43
N THR A 11 -2.00 -16.17 -12.33
CA THR A 11 -2.49 -17.56 -12.33
C THR A 11 -2.06 -18.38 -13.55
N ASP A 12 -1.54 -17.76 -14.58
CA ASP A 12 -0.96 -18.40 -15.76
C ASP A 12 0.55 -18.59 -15.58
N LYS A 13 0.93 -19.82 -15.17
CA LYS A 13 2.33 -20.19 -14.90
C LYS A 13 3.22 -20.07 -16.13
N GLN A 14 2.67 -20.28 -17.33
CA GLN A 14 3.42 -20.29 -18.58
C GLN A 14 3.92 -18.90 -18.98
N ASP A 15 3.11 -17.87 -18.70
CA ASP A 15 3.45 -16.48 -18.99
C ASP A 15 4.61 -15.98 -18.10
N THR A 16 4.69 -16.48 -16.88
CA THR A 16 5.73 -16.08 -15.91
C THR A 16 7.07 -16.71 -16.19
N GLU A 17 7.06 -17.98 -16.58
CA GLU A 17 8.30 -18.69 -16.92
C GLU A 17 8.95 -18.06 -18.16
N ASN A 18 8.13 -17.62 -19.12
CA ASN A 18 8.58 -16.86 -20.29
C ASN A 18 9.20 -15.51 -19.86
N GLN A 19 8.55 -14.75 -18.98
CA GLN A 19 9.08 -13.48 -18.49
C GLN A 19 10.42 -13.67 -17.77
N LEU A 20 10.52 -14.65 -16.87
CA LEU A 20 11.79 -14.94 -16.17
C LEU A 20 12.90 -15.35 -17.13
N ARG A 21 12.58 -16.15 -18.15
CA ARG A 21 13.55 -16.55 -19.19
C ARG A 21 14.09 -15.31 -19.91
N GLU A 22 13.21 -14.41 -20.36
CA GLU A 22 13.62 -13.19 -21.07
C GLU A 22 14.46 -12.26 -20.18
N LEU A 23 14.10 -12.12 -18.90
CA LEU A 23 14.89 -11.33 -17.94
C LEU A 23 16.28 -11.94 -17.71
N ARG A 24 16.40 -13.28 -17.63
CA ARG A 24 17.68 -13.98 -17.52
C ARG A 24 18.54 -13.79 -18.77
N GLU A 25 17.95 -13.94 -19.95
CA GLU A 25 18.63 -13.73 -21.23
C GLU A 25 19.10 -12.27 -21.36
N PHE A 26 18.26 -11.31 -20.96
CA PHE A 26 18.62 -9.92 -20.95
C PHE A 26 19.80 -9.63 -20.00
N ALA A 27 19.76 -10.16 -18.79
CA ALA A 27 20.84 -10.03 -17.81
C ALA A 27 22.16 -10.63 -18.35
N ALA A 28 22.09 -11.79 -18.98
CA ALA A 28 23.24 -12.44 -19.60
C ALA A 28 23.85 -11.61 -20.72
N LYS A 29 23.03 -11.04 -21.61
CA LYS A 29 23.47 -10.13 -22.69
C LYS A 29 24.16 -8.86 -22.15
N GLN A 30 23.77 -8.39 -20.96
CA GLN A 30 24.40 -7.24 -20.30
C GLN A 30 25.65 -7.62 -19.49
N GLY A 31 26.00 -8.91 -19.41
CA GLY A 31 27.11 -9.40 -18.59
C GLY A 31 26.83 -9.24 -17.06
N TRP A 32 25.57 -9.24 -16.64
CA TRP A 32 25.21 -9.09 -15.26
C TRP A 32 25.13 -10.44 -14.54
N GLN A 33 25.57 -10.46 -13.29
CA GLN A 33 25.49 -11.64 -12.43
C GLN A 33 24.19 -11.62 -11.62
N ILE A 34 23.28 -12.55 -11.91
CA ILE A 34 22.06 -12.74 -11.14
C ILE A 34 22.43 -13.36 -9.80
N THR A 35 22.18 -12.64 -8.70
CA THR A 35 22.45 -13.11 -7.33
C THR A 35 21.24 -13.83 -6.75
N ARG A 36 20.04 -13.36 -7.08
CA ARG A 36 18.78 -13.93 -6.56
C ARG A 36 17.59 -13.55 -7.44
N GLU A 37 16.63 -14.45 -7.48
CA GLU A 37 15.31 -14.22 -8.04
C GLU A 37 14.28 -14.23 -6.91
N TYR A 38 13.40 -13.24 -6.90
CA TYR A 38 12.29 -13.09 -5.97
C TYR A 38 11.01 -13.23 -6.78
N VAL A 39 10.22 -14.26 -6.48
CA VAL A 39 9.02 -14.58 -7.25
C VAL A 39 7.84 -14.67 -6.30
N ASP A 40 6.89 -13.73 -6.40
CA ASP A 40 5.63 -13.78 -5.69
C ASP A 40 4.55 -14.43 -6.55
N GLU A 41 3.93 -15.49 -6.06
CA GLU A 41 2.79 -16.12 -6.72
C GLU A 41 1.53 -15.27 -6.52
N GLY A 42 0.90 -14.88 -7.64
CA GLY A 42 -0.31 -14.07 -7.63
C GLY A 42 -1.54 -14.88 -7.25
N ILE A 43 -1.86 -14.95 -5.98
CA ILE A 43 -3.19 -15.38 -5.53
C ILE A 43 -4.16 -14.23 -5.79
N SER A 44 -5.29 -14.49 -6.47
CA SER A 44 -6.38 -13.53 -6.66
C SER A 44 -7.04 -13.24 -5.32
N GLY A 45 -6.80 -12.06 -4.77
CA GLY A 45 -7.39 -11.61 -3.51
C GLY A 45 -6.62 -10.45 -2.89
N THR A 46 -7.35 -9.52 -2.33
CA THR A 46 -6.93 -8.26 -1.72
C THR A 46 -6.01 -8.43 -0.51
N LYS A 47 -4.79 -8.72 -0.64
CA LYS A 47 -3.64 -8.85 0.28
C LYS A 47 -2.95 -10.20 0.09
N ALA A 48 -2.51 -10.49 -1.12
CA ALA A 48 -1.47 -11.50 -1.28
C ALA A 48 -0.26 -11.04 -0.47
N ASP A 49 0.13 -11.87 0.48
CA ASP A 49 1.33 -11.63 1.27
C ASP A 49 2.51 -11.67 0.29
N ARG A 50 3.04 -10.49 -0.09
CA ARG A 50 4.15 -10.36 -1.03
C ARG A 50 5.47 -10.59 -0.29
N ALA A 51 5.62 -11.79 0.23
CA ALA A 51 6.74 -12.17 1.10
C ALA A 51 8.08 -12.01 0.37
N GLU A 52 8.14 -12.36 -0.91
CA GLU A 52 9.37 -12.23 -1.69
C GLU A 52 9.68 -10.76 -2.04
N LEU A 53 8.67 -9.91 -2.26
CA LEU A 53 8.89 -8.46 -2.38
C LEU A 53 9.47 -7.88 -1.10
N GLN A 54 8.92 -8.22 0.06
CA GLN A 54 9.43 -7.75 1.36
C GLN A 54 10.86 -8.24 1.61
N ARG A 55 11.14 -9.50 1.28
CA ARG A 55 12.47 -10.09 1.36
C ARG A 55 13.45 -9.37 0.42
N MET A 56 13.02 -9.05 -0.80
CA MET A 56 13.80 -8.29 -1.76
C MET A 56 14.20 -6.92 -1.19
N PHE A 57 13.27 -6.16 -0.60
CA PHE A 57 13.59 -4.88 0.03
C PHE A 57 14.52 -5.03 1.24
N SER A 58 14.34 -6.07 2.06
CA SER A 58 15.27 -6.37 3.17
C SER A 58 16.69 -6.65 2.67
N ASP A 59 16.81 -7.37 1.56
CA ASP A 59 18.11 -7.69 0.96
C ASP A 59 18.71 -6.49 0.22
N ALA A 60 17.89 -5.62 -0.39
CA ALA A 60 18.31 -4.34 -0.96
C ALA A 60 18.90 -3.42 0.11
N ALA A 61 18.24 -3.28 1.28
CA ALA A 61 18.73 -2.49 2.40
C ALA A 61 20.09 -2.98 2.92
N LYS A 62 20.41 -4.28 2.75
CA LYS A 62 21.70 -4.90 3.07
C LYS A 62 22.69 -4.87 1.90
N ARG A 63 22.33 -4.23 0.79
CA ARG A 63 23.14 -4.13 -0.44
C ARG A 63 23.66 -5.46 -0.97
N LYS A 64 22.81 -6.49 -0.97
CA LYS A 64 23.18 -7.82 -1.49
C LYS A 64 23.26 -7.84 -3.03
N PHE A 65 22.71 -6.84 -3.68
CA PHE A 65 22.74 -6.62 -5.13
C PHE A 65 22.78 -5.11 -5.43
N ASP A 66 23.25 -4.77 -6.63
CA ASP A 66 23.47 -3.39 -7.06
C ASP A 66 22.26 -2.84 -7.83
N LEU A 67 21.49 -3.73 -8.49
CA LEU A 67 20.37 -3.35 -9.35
C LEU A 67 19.25 -4.39 -9.27
N LEU A 68 18.02 -3.90 -9.22
CA LEU A 68 16.80 -4.70 -9.35
C LEU A 68 16.31 -4.65 -10.81
N LEU A 69 16.20 -5.81 -11.46
CA LEU A 69 15.57 -5.98 -12.76
C LEU A 69 14.15 -6.55 -12.57
N PHE A 70 13.17 -5.95 -13.22
CA PHE A 70 11.79 -6.43 -13.23
C PHE A 70 11.16 -6.26 -14.62
N TRP A 71 10.06 -6.97 -14.88
CA TRP A 71 9.43 -6.99 -16.19
C TRP A 71 8.83 -5.63 -16.57
N ALA A 72 7.92 -5.11 -15.75
CA ALA A 72 7.21 -3.84 -15.94
C ALA A 72 6.82 -3.25 -14.60
N LEU A 73 6.51 -1.95 -14.55
CA LEU A 73 6.12 -1.26 -13.31
C LEU A 73 4.85 -1.83 -12.69
N ASP A 74 3.88 -2.25 -13.50
CA ASP A 74 2.65 -2.89 -13.03
C ASP A 74 2.90 -4.29 -12.41
N ARG A 75 4.02 -4.92 -12.74
CA ARG A 75 4.49 -6.15 -12.11
C ARG A 75 5.18 -5.88 -10.78
N LEU A 76 5.86 -4.76 -10.65
CA LEU A 76 6.45 -4.32 -9.39
C LEU A 76 5.35 -3.89 -8.40
N SER A 77 4.34 -3.11 -8.84
CA SER A 77 3.25 -2.66 -7.98
C SER A 77 1.91 -2.63 -8.72
N ARG A 78 0.85 -3.18 -8.10
CA ARG A 78 -0.56 -3.03 -8.52
C ARG A 78 -1.31 -1.95 -7.74
N GLU A 79 -0.68 -1.37 -6.75
CA GLU A 79 -1.32 -0.50 -5.76
C GLU A 79 -1.39 0.96 -6.24
N GLY A 80 -1.07 1.19 -7.52
CA GLY A 80 -1.10 2.51 -8.15
C GLY A 80 0.23 3.24 -8.09
N VAL A 81 0.24 4.42 -8.72
CA VAL A 81 1.46 5.20 -8.97
C VAL A 81 2.18 5.61 -7.67
N LEU A 82 1.43 5.94 -6.61
CA LEU A 82 2.02 6.31 -5.31
C LEU A 82 2.87 5.20 -4.70
N GLN A 83 2.36 3.98 -4.72
CA GLN A 83 3.07 2.85 -4.14
C GLN A 83 4.27 2.45 -4.99
N THR A 84 4.14 2.55 -6.31
CA THR A 84 5.27 2.35 -7.22
C THR A 84 6.40 3.32 -6.92
N LEU A 85 6.09 4.62 -6.79
CA LEU A 85 7.08 5.64 -6.40
C LEU A 85 7.72 5.35 -5.05
N HIS A 86 6.92 4.91 -4.07
CA HIS A 86 7.44 4.53 -2.77
C HIS A 86 8.47 3.40 -2.88
N TYR A 87 8.19 2.37 -3.66
CA TYR A 87 9.11 1.25 -3.89
C TYR A 87 10.41 1.69 -4.59
N LEU A 88 10.29 2.54 -5.61
CA LEU A 88 11.47 3.08 -6.32
C LEU A 88 12.34 3.93 -5.38
N ASN A 89 11.74 4.76 -4.54
CA ASN A 89 12.45 5.57 -3.54
C ASN A 89 13.12 4.70 -2.46
N LEU A 90 12.51 3.57 -2.06
CA LEU A 90 13.14 2.63 -1.11
C LEU A 90 14.40 2.00 -1.72
N LEU A 91 14.36 1.58 -2.99
CA LEU A 91 15.55 1.05 -3.68
C LEU A 91 16.65 2.11 -3.77
N GLU A 92 16.29 3.31 -4.18
CA GLU A 92 17.25 4.43 -4.29
C GLU A 92 17.87 4.79 -2.95
N SER A 93 17.08 4.88 -1.88
CA SER A 93 17.56 5.14 -0.53
C SER A 93 18.52 4.05 -0.02
N ALA A 94 18.33 2.81 -0.47
CA ALA A 94 19.26 1.71 -0.22
C ALA A 94 20.51 1.77 -1.12
N GLY A 95 20.58 2.69 -2.08
CA GLY A 95 21.66 2.78 -3.07
C GLY A 95 21.62 1.63 -4.07
N VAL A 96 20.44 1.07 -4.33
CA VAL A 96 20.21 0.01 -5.32
C VAL A 96 19.52 0.63 -6.54
N GLY A 97 20.09 0.43 -7.71
CA GLY A 97 19.49 0.82 -8.98
C GLY A 97 18.27 -0.04 -9.32
N PHE A 98 17.46 0.43 -10.26
CA PHE A 98 16.36 -0.36 -10.80
C PHE A 98 16.28 -0.22 -12.32
N ARG A 99 15.74 -1.25 -12.99
CA ARG A 99 15.50 -1.25 -14.43
C ARG A 99 14.25 -2.06 -14.75
N SER A 100 13.36 -1.45 -15.53
CA SER A 100 12.22 -2.13 -16.15
C SER A 100 12.66 -2.70 -17.51
N PHE A 101 12.25 -3.93 -17.79
CA PHE A 101 12.57 -4.59 -19.08
C PHE A 101 11.74 -4.02 -20.23
N THR A 102 10.43 -3.83 -20.01
CA THR A 102 9.52 -3.33 -21.05
C THR A 102 9.51 -1.81 -21.17
N GLU A 103 10.01 -1.11 -20.12
CA GLU A 103 10.02 0.35 -20.05
C GLU A 103 11.48 0.83 -19.84
N PRO A 104 12.34 0.77 -20.87
CA PRO A 104 13.77 1.07 -20.72
C PRO A 104 14.08 2.52 -20.33
N TYR A 105 13.12 3.43 -20.50
CA TYR A 105 13.20 4.81 -19.98
C TYR A 105 13.04 4.88 -18.45
N PHE A 106 12.53 3.81 -17.81
CA PHE A 106 12.52 3.63 -16.36
C PHE A 106 13.80 2.90 -15.90
N ASP A 107 14.92 3.60 -16.03
CA ASP A 107 16.20 3.13 -15.54
C ASP A 107 16.74 4.15 -14.53
N SER A 108 17.09 3.70 -13.33
CA SER A 108 17.66 4.55 -12.29
C SER A 108 19.00 5.19 -12.69
N CYS A 109 19.64 4.65 -13.73
CA CYS A 109 20.88 5.17 -14.30
C CYS A 109 20.64 6.09 -15.52
N GLY A 110 19.37 6.27 -15.95
CA GLY A 110 19.02 7.03 -17.14
C GLY A 110 18.94 8.54 -16.91
N VAL A 111 19.27 9.32 -17.95
CA VAL A 111 19.27 10.80 -17.94
C VAL A 111 17.88 11.38 -17.63
N PHE A 112 16.80 10.64 -17.92
CA PHE A 112 15.41 11.08 -17.73
C PHE A 112 14.79 10.64 -16.41
N LYS A 113 15.52 9.95 -15.53
CA LYS A 113 15.02 9.41 -14.27
C LYS A 113 14.24 10.45 -13.46
N ASP A 114 14.84 11.59 -13.18
CA ASP A 114 14.27 12.62 -12.33
C ASP A 114 13.00 13.23 -12.94
N ALA A 115 13.00 13.43 -14.26
CA ALA A 115 11.83 13.93 -14.99
C ALA A 115 10.66 12.95 -14.91
N ILE A 116 10.92 11.65 -15.06
CA ILE A 116 9.90 10.62 -15.00
C ILE A 116 9.36 10.49 -13.57
N ILE A 117 10.21 10.50 -12.56
CA ILE A 117 9.80 10.50 -11.15
C ILE A 117 8.92 11.72 -10.85
N ALA A 118 9.26 12.91 -11.34
CA ALA A 118 8.47 14.12 -11.16
C ALA A 118 7.08 14.03 -11.83
N ILE A 119 7.02 13.47 -13.04
CA ILE A 119 5.74 13.23 -13.75
C ILE A 119 4.88 12.22 -12.96
N MET A 120 5.46 11.11 -12.52
CA MET A 120 4.73 10.11 -11.73
C MET A 120 4.23 10.69 -10.40
N ALA A 121 5.03 11.49 -9.71
CA ALA A 121 4.62 12.17 -8.48
C ALA A 121 3.43 13.12 -8.72
N THR A 122 3.43 13.83 -9.85
CA THR A 122 2.32 14.70 -10.24
C THR A 122 1.05 13.90 -10.52
N LEU A 123 1.14 12.80 -11.27
CA LEU A 123 0.02 11.90 -11.54
C LEU A 123 -0.54 11.28 -10.25
N ALA A 124 0.32 10.86 -9.35
CA ALA A 124 -0.06 10.32 -8.05
C ALA A 124 -0.83 11.34 -7.20
N LYS A 125 -0.39 12.60 -7.20
CA LYS A 125 -1.09 13.71 -6.54
C LYS A 125 -2.49 13.93 -7.13
N GLN A 126 -2.59 13.94 -8.47
CA GLN A 126 -3.88 14.07 -9.16
C GLN A 126 -4.84 12.91 -8.85
N GLU A 127 -4.33 11.67 -8.80
CA GLU A 127 -5.14 10.50 -8.44
C GLU A 127 -5.71 10.63 -7.01
N THR A 128 -4.91 11.12 -6.06
CA THR A 128 -5.36 11.37 -4.69
C THR A 128 -6.47 12.43 -4.63
N VAL A 129 -6.33 13.53 -5.39
CA VAL A 129 -7.36 14.58 -5.50
C VAL A 129 -8.64 14.00 -6.07
N LYS A 130 -8.58 13.30 -7.21
CA LYS A 130 -9.74 12.66 -7.84
C LYS A 130 -10.45 11.66 -6.92
N ARG A 131 -9.69 10.88 -6.13
CA ARG A 131 -10.26 9.95 -5.13
C ARG A 131 -11.00 10.70 -4.03
N SER A 132 -10.42 11.81 -3.52
CA SER A 132 -11.07 12.68 -2.54
C SER A 132 -12.36 13.29 -3.08
N GLU A 133 -12.37 13.78 -4.31
CA GLU A 133 -13.55 14.34 -4.97
C GLU A 133 -14.66 13.30 -5.13
N ARG A 134 -14.32 12.08 -5.59
CA ARG A 134 -15.30 10.97 -5.69
C ARG A 134 -15.89 10.63 -4.33
N THR A 135 -15.07 10.58 -3.28
CA THR A 135 -15.54 10.31 -1.91
C THR A 135 -16.48 11.41 -1.44
N LYS A 136 -16.12 12.69 -1.63
CA LYS A 136 -16.97 13.83 -1.27
C LYS A 136 -18.31 13.80 -2.02
N ALA A 137 -18.28 13.53 -3.33
CA ALA A 137 -19.49 13.38 -4.13
C ALA A 137 -20.38 12.23 -3.65
N GLY A 138 -19.77 11.05 -3.36
CA GLY A 138 -20.51 9.92 -2.80
C GLY A 138 -21.14 10.23 -1.43
N LEU A 139 -20.42 10.92 -0.55
CA LEU A 139 -20.97 11.38 0.75
C LEU A 139 -22.10 12.38 0.59
N ALA A 140 -22.03 13.29 -0.39
CA ALA A 140 -23.10 14.23 -0.69
C ALA A 140 -24.37 13.50 -1.14
N VAL A 141 -24.24 12.52 -2.05
CA VAL A 141 -25.38 11.67 -2.49
C VAL A 141 -25.97 10.88 -1.31
N ALA A 142 -25.13 10.28 -0.45
CA ALA A 142 -25.60 9.55 0.71
C ALA A 142 -26.39 10.45 1.68
N ARG A 143 -25.91 11.69 1.93
CA ARG A 143 -26.65 12.68 2.73
C ARG A 143 -28.00 13.05 2.10
N ALA A 144 -28.00 13.30 0.80
CA ALA A 144 -29.24 13.61 0.08
C ALA A 144 -30.29 12.48 0.14
N LYS A 145 -29.81 11.22 0.25
CA LYS A 145 -30.66 10.04 0.48
C LYS A 145 -31.05 9.81 1.94
N GLY A 146 -30.72 10.74 2.85
CA GLY A 146 -31.06 10.67 4.28
C GLY A 146 -30.12 9.79 5.12
N SER A 147 -29.01 9.32 4.57
CA SER A 147 -28.05 8.53 5.35
C SER A 147 -27.37 9.37 6.43
N ILE A 148 -27.42 8.93 7.67
CA ILE A 148 -26.69 9.56 8.79
C ILE A 148 -25.24 9.10 8.71
N LEU A 149 -24.35 10.04 8.39
CA LEU A 149 -22.92 9.76 8.26
C LEU A 149 -22.21 9.95 9.60
N GLY A 150 -21.20 9.13 9.83
CA GLY A 150 -20.38 9.18 11.05
C GLY A 150 -20.65 8.03 12.01
N ARG A 151 -20.06 8.11 13.19
CA ARG A 151 -20.27 7.09 14.24
C ARG A 151 -21.71 7.16 14.74
N PRO A 152 -22.44 6.04 14.84
CA PRO A 152 -23.79 6.00 15.42
C PRO A 152 -23.81 6.66 16.80
N LYS A 153 -24.86 7.41 17.08
CA LYS A 153 -25.06 7.98 18.41
C LYS A 153 -25.33 6.86 19.40
N LEU A 154 -24.76 6.97 20.60
CA LEU A 154 -25.06 6.06 21.68
C LEU A 154 -26.55 6.27 22.11
N GLN A 155 -27.30 5.19 22.10
CA GLN A 155 -28.71 5.18 22.55
C GLN A 155 -28.75 4.95 24.07
N VAL A 156 -28.26 5.91 24.85
CA VAL A 156 -28.30 5.89 26.30
C VAL A 156 -28.91 7.21 26.74
N GLU A 157 -29.99 7.12 27.49
CA GLU A 157 -30.70 8.28 27.98
C GLU A 157 -30.00 8.91 29.20
N ARG A 158 -29.97 10.24 29.23
CA ARG A 158 -29.38 11.00 30.33
C ARG A 158 -30.09 10.67 31.67
N ALA A 159 -31.40 10.46 31.63
CA ALA A 159 -32.22 10.10 32.79
C ALA A 159 -31.78 8.77 33.44
N GLU A 160 -31.40 7.78 32.64
CA GLU A 160 -30.92 6.50 33.13
C GLU A 160 -29.56 6.65 33.82
N ILE A 161 -28.65 7.44 33.26
CA ILE A 161 -27.37 7.73 33.91
C ILE A 161 -27.61 8.47 35.26
N ALA A 162 -28.53 9.45 35.28
CA ALA A 162 -28.85 10.20 36.49
C ALA A 162 -29.41 9.24 37.56
N ARG A 163 -30.32 8.33 37.22
CA ARG A 163 -30.88 7.31 38.12
C ARG A 163 -29.79 6.43 38.73
N LEU A 164 -28.86 5.93 37.90
CA LEU A 164 -27.76 5.08 38.37
C LEU A 164 -26.79 5.86 39.28
N ARG A 165 -26.61 7.16 39.01
CA ARG A 165 -25.82 8.06 39.88
C ARG A 165 -26.46 8.24 41.24
N GLN A 166 -27.80 8.43 41.32
CA GLN A 166 -28.54 8.54 42.57
C GLN A 166 -28.47 7.26 43.41
N GLN A 167 -28.31 6.10 42.76
CA GLN A 167 -28.06 4.82 43.42
C GLN A 167 -26.62 4.66 43.95
N GLY A 168 -25.77 5.69 43.81
CA GLY A 168 -24.39 5.70 44.32
C GLY A 168 -23.35 5.07 43.40
N LEU A 169 -23.71 4.69 42.16
CA LEU A 169 -22.75 4.08 41.26
C LEU A 169 -21.73 5.10 40.75
N SER A 170 -20.48 4.67 40.66
CA SER A 170 -19.42 5.46 40.03
C SER A 170 -19.59 5.53 38.50
N LEU A 171 -19.06 6.55 37.82
CA LEU A 171 -19.13 6.67 36.37
C LEU A 171 -18.57 5.44 35.64
N ARG A 172 -17.54 4.84 36.21
CA ARG A 172 -16.90 3.62 35.68
C ARG A 172 -17.84 2.40 35.82
N ALA A 173 -18.56 2.28 36.94
CA ALA A 173 -19.52 1.21 37.16
C ALA A 173 -20.72 1.36 36.22
N ILE A 174 -21.24 2.59 36.04
CA ILE A 174 -22.31 2.90 35.08
C ILE A 174 -21.88 2.55 33.66
N GLY A 175 -20.62 2.91 33.26
CA GLY A 175 -20.08 2.56 31.95
C GLY A 175 -20.06 1.06 31.69
N ARG A 176 -19.65 0.25 32.68
CA ARG A 176 -19.68 -1.21 32.58
C ARG A 176 -21.09 -1.76 32.42
N GLN A 177 -22.05 -1.24 33.23
CA GLN A 177 -23.42 -1.70 33.21
C GLN A 177 -24.16 -1.37 31.91
N LEU A 178 -23.87 -0.19 31.32
CA LEU A 178 -24.48 0.27 30.07
C LEU A 178 -23.66 -0.12 28.81
N GLY A 179 -22.54 -0.83 28.94
CA GLY A 179 -21.71 -1.23 27.82
C GLY A 179 -21.00 -0.08 27.07
N ILE A 180 -20.77 1.06 27.77
CA ILE A 180 -20.16 2.26 27.20
C ILE A 180 -18.93 2.70 28.01
N SER A 181 -18.08 3.53 27.39
CA SER A 181 -16.88 4.04 28.07
C SER A 181 -17.27 5.05 29.18
N GLU A 182 -16.45 5.14 30.25
CA GLU A 182 -16.61 6.16 31.30
C GLU A 182 -16.65 7.59 30.73
N GLY A 183 -15.80 7.87 29.70
CA GLY A 183 -15.79 9.16 29.02
C GLY A 183 -17.13 9.45 28.31
N SER A 184 -17.81 8.42 27.79
CA SER A 184 -19.16 8.54 27.21
C SER A 184 -20.20 8.84 28.29
N VAL A 185 -20.14 8.15 29.45
CA VAL A 185 -21.00 8.42 30.57
C VAL A 185 -20.84 9.87 31.04
N ARG A 186 -19.61 10.34 31.22
CA ARG A 186 -19.30 11.72 31.62
C ARG A 186 -19.88 12.74 30.66
N ARG A 187 -19.73 12.53 29.35
CA ARG A 187 -20.23 13.44 28.33
C ARG A 187 -21.75 13.50 28.23
N ILE A 188 -22.44 12.38 28.48
CA ILE A 188 -23.92 12.35 28.47
C ILE A 188 -24.49 12.90 29.77
N ALA A 189 -23.76 12.73 30.88
CA ALA A 189 -24.18 13.26 32.21
C ALA A 189 -24.00 14.78 32.31
N ALA A 190 -23.06 15.38 31.59
CA ALA A 190 -22.84 16.81 31.51
C ALA A 190 -23.96 17.48 30.71
#